data_c1e19ec7c4bb9e8b8553a45eb805105b
#
_entry.id   c1e19ec7c4bb9e8b8553a45eb805105b
#
_cell.length_a   1.000
_cell.length_b   1.000
_cell.length_c   1.000
_cell.angle_alpha   90.00
_cell.angle_beta   90.00
_cell.angle_gamma   90.00
#
_symmetry.space_group_name_H-M   'P 1'
#
loop_
_entity.id
_entity.type
_entity.pdbx_description
1 polymer ?
#
loop_
_entity_poly.entity_id
_entity_poly.type
_entity_poly.pdbx_seq_one_letter_code
_entity_poly.pdbx_strand_id
1 'polypeptide(L)'
;MTHKILIADDEPNILISLEFLMKHEGHQVLVARNGIEALEAIRRERPALVLLDVMMPGKSGFEVCQAVRADEALAGVKILMLTAKGRDTDVAQGLGVGADGYMTKPFSTKELAARVREMLN
;
A
#
# COMPACT_ATOMS: atom_id res chain seq x y z
N MET A 1 10.14 6.64 -14.90
CA MET A 1 10.53 7.56 -13.81
C MET A 1 10.57 6.83 -12.49
N THR A 2 11.51 7.19 -11.63
CA THR A 2 11.63 6.60 -10.30
C THR A 2 10.66 7.26 -9.35
N HIS A 3 9.90 6.45 -8.64
CA HIS A 3 8.99 6.92 -7.60
C HIS A 3 9.38 6.27 -6.27
N LYS A 4 8.96 6.88 -5.17
CA LYS A 4 9.14 6.32 -3.84
C LYS A 4 7.88 5.52 -3.51
N ILE A 5 8.03 4.24 -3.22
CA ILE A 5 6.91 3.34 -2.92
C ILE A 5 7.11 2.72 -1.55
N LEU A 6 6.10 2.80 -0.71
CA LEU A 6 6.08 2.12 0.59
C LEU A 6 5.29 0.82 0.47
N ILE A 7 5.86 -0.27 0.98
CA ILE A 7 5.17 -1.55 1.07
C ILE A 7 4.94 -1.84 2.55
N ALA A 8 3.69 -1.96 2.95
CA ALA A 8 3.30 -2.21 4.33
C ALA A 8 2.56 -3.53 4.44
N ASP A 9 3.19 -4.53 5.05
CA ASP A 9 2.63 -5.88 5.21
C ASP A 9 3.38 -6.53 6.38
N ASP A 10 2.69 -7.37 7.15
CA ASP A 10 3.32 -8.06 8.27
C ASP A 10 3.90 -9.42 7.89
N GLU A 11 3.68 -9.90 6.67
CA GLU A 11 4.25 -11.15 6.19
C GLU A 11 5.60 -10.92 5.52
N PRO A 12 6.70 -11.46 6.09
CA PRO A 12 8.04 -11.22 5.53
C PRO A 12 8.19 -11.68 4.08
N ASN A 13 7.56 -12.78 3.70
CA ASN A 13 7.64 -13.29 2.33
C ASN A 13 7.00 -12.33 1.32
N ILE A 14 5.88 -11.73 1.68
CA ILE A 14 5.21 -10.74 0.85
C ILE A 14 6.09 -9.51 0.70
N LEU A 15 6.67 -9.01 1.81
CA LEU A 15 7.55 -7.85 1.77
C LEU A 15 8.74 -8.08 0.85
N ILE A 16 9.40 -9.24 0.96
CA ILE A 16 10.56 -9.56 0.12
C ILE A 16 10.16 -9.59 -1.35
N SER A 17 9.06 -10.26 -1.68
CA SER A 17 8.60 -10.38 -3.06
C SER A 17 8.24 -9.04 -3.68
N LEU A 18 7.49 -8.22 -2.95
CA LEU A 18 7.06 -6.93 -3.46
C LEU A 18 8.22 -5.93 -3.53
N GLU A 19 9.13 -5.99 -2.57
CA GLU A 19 10.33 -5.13 -2.59
C GLU A 19 11.16 -5.43 -3.83
N PHE A 20 11.41 -6.71 -4.11
CA PHE A 20 12.14 -7.13 -5.30
C PHE A 20 11.45 -6.62 -6.57
N LEU A 21 10.14 -6.82 -6.66
CA LEU A 21 9.37 -6.43 -7.84
C LEU A 21 9.43 -4.92 -8.08
N MET A 22 9.24 -4.12 -7.03
CA MET A 22 9.22 -2.67 -7.18
C MET A 22 10.61 -2.10 -7.50
N LYS A 23 11.66 -2.67 -6.94
CA LYS A 23 13.03 -2.31 -7.28
C LYS A 23 13.35 -2.66 -8.73
N HIS A 24 12.86 -3.81 -9.19
CA HIS A 24 13.03 -4.22 -10.59
C HIS A 24 12.33 -3.25 -11.55
N GLU A 25 11.21 -2.65 -11.12
CA GLU A 25 10.50 -1.65 -11.90
C GLU A 25 11.16 -0.26 -11.81
N GLY A 26 12.26 -0.14 -11.10
CA GLY A 26 13.05 1.09 -11.04
C GLY A 26 12.68 2.05 -9.92
N HIS A 27 11.91 1.61 -8.93
CA HIS A 27 11.46 2.48 -7.85
C HIS A 27 12.33 2.40 -6.62
N GLN A 28 12.31 3.45 -5.80
CA GLN A 28 12.89 3.46 -4.46
C GLN A 28 11.85 2.86 -3.52
N VAL A 29 12.25 1.84 -2.75
CA VAL A 29 11.32 1.08 -1.92
C VAL A 29 11.57 1.32 -0.44
N LEU A 30 10.48 1.56 0.29
CA LEU A 30 10.46 1.62 1.74
C LEU A 30 9.58 0.48 2.24
N VAL A 31 9.87 -0.05 3.41
CA VAL A 31 9.15 -1.21 3.96
C VAL A 31 8.68 -0.90 5.37
N ALA A 32 7.43 -1.28 5.69
CA ALA A 32 6.87 -1.21 7.03
C ALA A 32 6.20 -2.55 7.36
N ARG A 33 6.29 -2.98 8.61
CA ARG A 33 5.80 -4.30 9.03
C ARG A 33 4.53 -4.24 9.86
N ASN A 34 4.08 -3.05 10.19
CA ASN A 34 2.84 -2.85 10.92
C ASN A 34 2.29 -1.46 10.59
N GLY A 35 1.06 -1.22 11.02
CA GLY A 35 0.37 0.03 10.69
C GLY A 35 0.99 1.27 11.30
N ILE A 36 1.60 1.13 12.47
CA ILE A 36 2.25 2.27 13.13
C ILE A 36 3.48 2.71 12.34
N GLU A 37 4.33 1.74 11.98
CA GLU A 37 5.50 2.01 11.13
C GLU A 37 5.10 2.58 9.78
N ALA A 38 4.01 2.03 9.21
CA ALA A 38 3.52 2.49 7.91
C ALA A 38 3.14 3.97 7.96
N LEU A 39 2.37 4.36 8.97
CA LEU A 39 1.91 5.73 9.09
C LEU A 39 3.09 6.70 9.33
N GLU A 40 4.05 6.31 10.17
CA GLU A 40 5.24 7.11 10.40
C GLU A 40 6.05 7.31 9.12
N ALA A 41 6.24 6.23 8.36
CA ALA A 41 6.98 6.28 7.10
C ALA A 41 6.26 7.16 6.07
N ILE A 42 4.94 7.07 5.99
CA ILE A 42 4.15 7.89 5.06
C ILE A 42 4.32 9.37 5.41
N ARG A 43 4.22 9.72 6.67
CA ARG A 43 4.36 11.11 7.11
C ARG A 43 5.75 11.67 6.87
N ARG A 44 6.78 10.85 7.10
CA ARG A 44 8.17 11.25 6.94
C ARG A 44 8.60 11.34 5.49
N GLU A 45 8.24 10.33 4.70
CA GLU A 45 8.78 10.15 3.34
C GLU A 45 7.84 10.63 2.24
N ARG A 46 6.55 10.73 2.52
CA ARG A 46 5.51 11.12 1.54
C ARG A 46 5.65 10.35 0.22
N PRO A 47 5.54 9.02 0.25
CA PRO A 47 5.72 8.22 -0.96
C PRO A 47 4.65 8.52 -2.00
N ALA A 48 4.97 8.26 -3.27
CA ALA A 48 4.01 8.43 -4.35
C ALA A 48 2.88 7.40 -4.25
N LEU A 49 3.21 6.20 -3.78
CA LEU A 49 2.26 5.09 -3.69
C LEU A 49 2.56 4.26 -2.44
N VAL A 50 1.50 3.77 -1.80
CA VAL A 50 1.58 2.84 -0.68
C VAL A 50 0.85 1.56 -1.06
N LEU A 51 1.56 0.42 -1.00
CA LEU A 51 0.94 -0.91 -1.09
C LEU A 51 0.66 -1.33 0.34
N LEU A 52 -0.62 -1.38 0.72
CA LEU A 52 -1.03 -1.41 2.12
C LEU A 52 -1.90 -2.63 2.41
N ASP A 53 -1.37 -3.55 3.20
CA ASP A 53 -2.14 -4.71 3.66
C ASP A 53 -3.24 -4.25 4.62
N VAL A 54 -4.42 -4.84 4.51
CA VAL A 54 -5.55 -4.53 5.38
C VAL A 54 -5.32 -5.03 6.80
N MET A 55 -4.82 -6.26 6.93
CA MET A 55 -4.67 -6.92 8.23
C MET A 55 -3.24 -6.85 8.73
N MET A 56 -2.97 -5.87 9.59
CA MET A 56 -1.65 -5.70 10.21
C MET A 56 -1.80 -5.47 11.72
N PRO A 57 -0.79 -5.88 12.51
CA PRO A 57 -0.80 -5.55 13.95
C PRO A 57 -0.62 -4.05 14.16
N GLY A 58 -1.03 -3.57 15.32
CA GLY A 58 -1.00 -2.16 15.67
C GLY A 58 -2.19 -1.44 15.07
N LYS A 59 -1.99 -0.80 13.91
CA LYS A 59 -3.08 -0.17 13.15
C LYS A 59 -3.39 -1.01 11.92
N SER A 60 -4.67 -1.20 11.62
CA SER A 60 -5.08 -1.87 10.39
C SER A 60 -4.80 -0.97 9.19
N GLY A 61 -4.82 -1.57 7.99
CA GLY A 61 -4.69 -0.78 6.76
C GLY A 61 -5.77 0.28 6.63
N PHE A 62 -6.98 -0.01 7.09
CA PHE A 62 -8.08 0.97 7.08
C PHE A 62 -7.77 2.17 7.96
N GLU A 63 -7.25 1.93 9.15
CA GLU A 63 -6.90 3.01 10.08
C GLU A 63 -5.77 3.87 9.51
N VAL A 64 -4.78 3.26 8.88
CA VAL A 64 -3.68 3.98 8.24
C VAL A 64 -4.23 4.84 7.10
N CYS A 65 -5.06 4.26 6.23
CA CYS A 65 -5.65 4.98 5.11
C CYS A 65 -6.49 6.17 5.59
N GLN A 66 -7.30 5.97 6.61
CA GLN A 66 -8.12 7.02 7.18
C GLN A 66 -7.27 8.17 7.72
N ALA A 67 -6.19 7.85 8.43
CA ALA A 67 -5.28 8.86 8.96
C ALA A 67 -4.58 9.65 7.84
N VAL A 68 -4.18 8.98 6.77
CA VAL A 68 -3.55 9.62 5.62
C VAL A 68 -4.54 10.58 4.93
N ARG A 69 -5.79 10.16 4.75
CA ARG A 69 -6.79 10.98 4.09
C ARG A 69 -7.24 12.17 4.94
N ALA A 70 -7.08 12.09 6.26
CA ALA A 70 -7.39 13.19 7.16
C ALA A 70 -6.28 14.27 7.17
N ASP A 71 -5.12 13.97 6.59
CA ASP A 71 -3.96 14.88 6.58
C ASP A 71 -3.80 15.49 5.18
N GLU A 72 -4.06 16.78 5.06
CA GLU A 72 -3.97 17.50 3.79
C GLU A 72 -2.57 17.44 3.17
N ALA A 73 -1.53 17.38 4.00
CA ALA A 73 -0.15 17.30 3.52
C ALA A 73 0.12 15.99 2.78
N LEU A 74 -0.74 14.98 2.98
CA LEU A 74 -0.60 13.66 2.37
C LEU A 74 -1.62 13.41 1.26
N ALA A 75 -2.31 14.44 0.80
CA ALA A 75 -3.37 14.31 -0.20
C ALA A 75 -2.90 13.67 -1.52
N GLY A 76 -1.64 13.86 -1.87
CA GLY A 76 -1.07 13.29 -3.10
C GLY A 76 -0.59 11.85 -3.00
N VAL A 77 -0.62 11.27 -1.80
CA VAL A 77 -0.19 9.88 -1.61
C VAL A 77 -1.29 8.94 -2.10
N LYS A 78 -0.96 8.06 -3.04
CA LYS A 78 -1.92 7.07 -3.55
C LYS A 78 -1.82 5.80 -2.73
N ILE A 79 -2.95 5.15 -2.50
CA ILE A 79 -3.02 3.94 -1.67
C ILE A 79 -3.68 2.81 -2.44
N LEU A 80 -2.96 1.70 -2.57
CA LEU A 80 -3.48 0.45 -3.12
C LEU A 80 -3.60 -0.54 -1.96
N MET A 81 -4.84 -0.89 -1.61
CA MET A 81 -5.10 -1.85 -0.53
C MET A 81 -4.90 -3.28 -1.02
N LEU A 82 -4.26 -4.10 -0.19
CA LEU A 82 -4.07 -5.53 -0.47
C LEU A 82 -4.96 -6.31 0.49
N THR A 83 -5.95 -7.04 -0.04
CA THR A 83 -6.94 -7.74 0.77
C THR A 83 -6.84 -9.25 0.58
N ALA A 84 -7.35 -10.02 1.54
CA ALA A 84 -7.45 -11.46 1.41
C ALA A 84 -8.63 -11.82 0.50
N LYS A 85 -8.49 -12.93 -0.24
CA LYS A 85 -9.55 -13.43 -1.11
C LYS A 85 -10.83 -13.69 -0.30
N GLY A 86 -11.97 -13.27 -0.82
CA GLY A 86 -13.27 -13.48 -0.17
C GLY A 86 -13.66 -12.41 0.82
N ARG A 87 -12.88 -11.35 0.96
CA ARG A 87 -13.17 -10.27 1.91
C ARG A 87 -13.75 -9.05 1.21
N ASP A 88 -14.92 -9.23 0.59
CA ASP A 88 -15.58 -8.15 -0.14
C ASP A 88 -15.93 -6.95 0.75
N THR A 89 -16.22 -7.20 2.03
CA THR A 89 -16.48 -6.12 2.98
C THR A 89 -15.25 -5.25 3.20
N ASP A 90 -14.05 -5.84 3.12
CA ASP A 90 -12.81 -5.09 3.26
C ASP A 90 -12.62 -4.14 2.07
N VAL A 91 -12.99 -4.59 0.87
CA VAL A 91 -12.92 -3.75 -0.34
C VAL A 91 -13.82 -2.54 -0.19
N ALA A 92 -15.08 -2.76 0.19
CA ALA A 92 -16.04 -1.67 0.38
C ALA A 92 -15.57 -0.69 1.46
N GLN A 93 -15.04 -1.21 2.57
CA GLN A 93 -14.55 -0.38 3.66
C GLN A 93 -13.31 0.42 3.23
N GLY A 94 -12.39 -0.19 2.48
CA GLY A 94 -11.19 0.49 1.97
C GLY A 94 -11.54 1.65 1.05
N LEU A 95 -12.47 1.44 0.14
CA LEU A 95 -12.93 2.52 -0.75
C LEU A 95 -13.64 3.61 0.03
N GLY A 96 -14.39 3.24 1.08
CA GLY A 96 -15.09 4.18 1.94
C GLY A 96 -14.15 5.09 2.75
N VAL A 97 -12.93 4.63 3.07
CA VAL A 97 -11.96 5.45 3.79
C VAL A 97 -10.96 6.15 2.86
N GLY A 98 -11.15 6.04 1.56
CA GLY A 98 -10.39 6.82 0.59
C GLY A 98 -9.21 6.13 -0.07
N ALA A 99 -9.18 4.80 -0.13
CA ALA A 99 -8.19 4.07 -0.91
C ALA A 99 -8.40 4.35 -2.41
N ASP A 100 -7.30 4.41 -3.16
CA ASP A 100 -7.36 4.67 -4.60
C ASP A 100 -7.62 3.40 -5.41
N GLY A 101 -7.38 2.24 -4.81
CA GLY A 101 -7.64 0.97 -5.44
C GLY A 101 -7.43 -0.18 -4.47
N TYR A 102 -7.67 -1.38 -4.95
CA TYR A 102 -7.46 -2.59 -4.16
C TYR A 102 -7.05 -3.75 -5.06
N MET A 103 -6.36 -4.72 -4.48
CA MET A 103 -6.07 -5.99 -5.13
C MET A 103 -6.27 -7.12 -4.13
N THR A 104 -6.79 -8.24 -4.61
CA THR A 104 -7.06 -9.41 -3.77
C THR A 104 -5.86 -10.36 -3.81
N LYS A 105 -5.41 -10.81 -2.64
CA LYS A 105 -4.40 -11.87 -2.54
C LYS A 105 -5.06 -13.23 -2.78
N PRO A 106 -4.41 -14.18 -3.45
CA PRO A 106 -3.12 -14.02 -4.13
C PRO A 106 -3.26 -13.27 -5.44
N PHE A 107 -2.29 -12.45 -5.77
CA PHE A 107 -2.23 -11.73 -7.04
C PHE A 107 -0.96 -12.14 -7.80
N SER A 108 -0.96 -11.99 -9.12
CA SER A 108 0.24 -12.24 -9.90
C SER A 108 1.14 -11.00 -9.85
N THR A 109 2.46 -11.21 -9.95
CA THR A 109 3.41 -10.10 -9.99
C THR A 109 3.18 -9.22 -11.21
N LYS A 110 2.75 -9.83 -12.32
CA LYS A 110 2.44 -9.10 -13.55
C LYS A 110 1.25 -8.16 -13.37
N GLU A 111 0.19 -8.64 -12.72
CA GLU A 111 -1.00 -7.83 -12.46
C GLU A 111 -0.68 -6.67 -11.53
N LEU A 112 0.10 -6.95 -10.48
CA LEU A 112 0.48 -5.91 -9.53
C LEU A 112 1.34 -4.84 -10.21
N ALA A 113 2.35 -5.24 -10.99
CA ALA A 113 3.20 -4.31 -11.69
C ALA A 113 2.40 -3.41 -12.65
N ALA A 114 1.45 -3.99 -13.37
CA ALA A 114 0.59 -3.24 -14.27
C ALA A 114 -0.27 -2.23 -13.51
N ARG A 115 -0.83 -2.64 -12.37
CA ARG A 115 -1.66 -1.76 -11.55
C ARG A 115 -0.85 -0.60 -10.99
N VAL A 116 0.36 -0.87 -10.52
CA VAL A 116 1.26 0.16 -10.01
C VAL A 116 1.57 1.19 -11.10
N ARG A 117 1.87 0.73 -12.32
CA ARG A 117 2.15 1.64 -13.44
C ARG A 117 0.96 2.55 -13.73
N GLU A 118 -0.26 1.98 -13.74
CA GLU A 118 -1.48 2.77 -13.92
C GLU A 118 -1.61 3.85 -12.86
N MET A 119 -1.39 3.49 -11.61
CA MET A 119 -1.59 4.41 -10.49
C MET A 119 -0.54 5.51 -10.42
N LEU A 120 0.65 5.27 -10.97
CA LEU A 120 1.74 6.26 -10.97
C LEU A 120 1.72 7.19 -12.19
N ASN A 121 0.90 6.88 -13.16
CA ASN A 121 0.78 7.74 -14.36
C ASN A 121 -0.19 8.90 -14.14
#